data_78fca4bfaaee6e32394192feeaff8848
#
_entry.id   78fca4bfaaee6e32394192feeaff8848
#
_cell.length_a   1.000
_cell.length_b   1.000
_cell.length_c   1.000
_cell.angle_alpha   90.00
_cell.angle_beta   90.00
_cell.angle_gamma   90.00
#
_symmetry.space_group_name_H-M   'P 1'
#
loop_
_entity.id
_entity.type
_entity.pdbx_description
1 polymer ?
#
loop_
_entity_poly.entity_id
_entity_poly.type
_entity_poly.pdbx_seq_one_letter_code
_entity_poly.pdbx_strand_id
1 'polypeptide(L)'
;MFGVLLVTLLLTVALVGSNMDTILKQGIIFQVRSEITDNPSIAKSFTNPEDFEAFVQQKIDERIIALGLDTPWYSPQRIGYTMFKIMILDFGNATFLTSDTGSPNVGDILLEKLPKTVLLFTTATIIISIIGILLGAASSSKIGSKTDRLTSTFAVISSSFPVWWIGMLMIFAFAFVYQIFPARATPDIEPSDPGYILSLLYHMALPLITIVLIGFGSWAYLVRNFMVGVMQEDFITAKRTIGINKKKIIYKHALKNAAPPIVTILALSLSGSLGGAIITEAVFDWPGMGRLYFEAISVMDLPVIIGSTYVLTVLFLISIFIADLLYGYFDPRVRTGL
;
A
#
# COMPACT_ATOMS: atom_id res chain seq x y z
N MET A 1 8.09 18.42 -1.16
CA MET A 1 7.10 17.51 -0.58
C MET A 1 5.68 18.11 -0.61
N PHE A 2 5.44 19.24 0.03
CA PHE A 2 4.10 19.89 0.01
C PHE A 2 3.56 20.15 -1.40
N GLY A 3 4.41 20.62 -2.34
CA GLY A 3 4.02 20.81 -3.73
C GLY A 3 3.61 19.53 -4.46
N VAL A 4 4.27 18.39 -4.17
CA VAL A 4 3.90 17.09 -4.74
C VAL A 4 2.51 16.68 -4.24
N LEU A 5 2.25 16.81 -2.94
CA LEU A 5 0.93 16.52 -2.36
C LEU A 5 -0.17 17.38 -3.02
N LEU A 6 0.05 18.68 -3.13
CA LEU A 6 -0.89 19.60 -3.78
C LEU A 6 -1.18 19.22 -5.23
N VAL A 7 -0.14 18.94 -6.02
CA VAL A 7 -0.28 18.52 -7.43
C VAL A 7 -1.01 17.19 -7.54
N THR A 8 -0.68 16.21 -6.70
CA THR A 8 -1.37 14.90 -6.69
C THR A 8 -2.85 15.07 -6.35
N LEU A 9 -3.18 15.87 -5.34
CA LEU A 9 -4.56 16.16 -4.97
C LEU A 9 -5.32 16.90 -6.08
N LEU A 10 -4.72 17.92 -6.68
CA LEU A 10 -5.32 18.64 -7.79
C LEU A 10 -5.62 17.72 -8.97
N LEU A 11 -4.65 16.86 -9.34
CA LEU A 11 -4.84 15.89 -10.42
C LEU A 11 -5.92 14.87 -10.08
N THR A 12 -5.96 14.38 -8.85
CA THR A 12 -7.00 13.43 -8.41
C THR A 12 -8.37 14.08 -8.47
N VAL A 13 -8.53 15.28 -7.91
CA VAL A 13 -9.80 16.02 -7.96
C VAL A 13 -10.19 16.36 -9.40
N ALA A 14 -9.24 16.70 -10.27
CA ALA A 14 -9.51 16.99 -11.68
C ALA A 14 -9.96 15.77 -12.47
N LEU A 15 -9.32 14.61 -12.25
CA LEU A 15 -9.66 13.37 -12.96
C LEU A 15 -10.99 12.76 -12.49
N VAL A 16 -11.29 12.91 -11.21
CA VAL A 16 -12.43 12.26 -10.55
C VAL A 16 -13.63 13.21 -10.43
N GLY A 17 -13.39 14.52 -10.41
CA GLY A 17 -14.40 15.53 -10.08
C GLY A 17 -15.64 15.53 -10.96
N SER A 18 -15.49 15.34 -12.28
CA SER A 18 -16.62 15.26 -13.22
C SER A 18 -17.52 14.05 -12.94
N ASN A 19 -16.89 12.88 -12.73
CA ASN A 19 -17.62 11.64 -12.43
C ASN A 19 -18.23 11.71 -11.03
N MET A 20 -17.52 12.29 -10.06
CA MET A 20 -17.99 12.50 -8.69
C MET A 20 -19.27 13.33 -8.66
N ASP A 21 -19.30 14.44 -9.40
CA ASP A 21 -20.46 15.32 -9.47
C ASP A 21 -21.70 14.59 -9.99
N THR A 22 -21.50 13.79 -11.04
CA THR A 22 -22.58 12.99 -11.65
C THR A 22 -23.10 11.91 -10.68
N ILE A 23 -22.19 11.16 -10.04
CA ILE A 23 -22.57 10.08 -9.12
C ILE A 23 -23.24 10.62 -7.86
N LEU A 24 -22.71 11.71 -7.28
CA LEU A 24 -23.31 12.35 -6.11
C LEU A 24 -24.72 12.86 -6.42
N LYS A 25 -24.92 13.51 -7.58
CA LYS A 25 -26.25 13.97 -8.00
C LYS A 25 -27.22 12.81 -8.23
N GLN A 26 -26.76 11.74 -8.88
CA GLN A 26 -27.57 10.52 -9.05
C GLN A 26 -27.93 9.87 -7.70
N GLY A 27 -26.97 9.79 -6.77
CA GLY A 27 -27.20 9.30 -5.41
C GLY A 27 -28.26 10.11 -4.66
N ILE A 28 -28.19 11.44 -4.75
CA ILE A 28 -29.20 12.33 -4.17
C ILE A 28 -30.57 12.11 -4.79
N ILE A 29 -30.64 12.00 -6.11
CA ILE A 29 -31.89 11.73 -6.82
C ILE A 29 -32.51 10.42 -6.33
N PHE A 30 -31.71 9.36 -6.23
CA PHE A 30 -32.16 8.08 -5.74
C PHE A 30 -32.63 8.14 -4.29
N GLN A 31 -31.85 8.77 -3.41
CA GLN A 31 -32.15 8.90 -1.99
C GLN A 31 -33.46 9.69 -1.77
N VAL A 32 -33.61 10.85 -2.40
CA VAL A 32 -34.80 11.68 -2.26
C VAL A 32 -36.05 10.95 -2.80
N ARG A 33 -35.93 10.25 -3.93
CA ARG A 33 -37.03 9.47 -4.48
C ARG A 33 -37.43 8.32 -3.54
N SER A 34 -36.46 7.60 -2.97
CA SER A 34 -36.69 6.53 -1.98
C SER A 34 -37.39 7.09 -0.73
N GLU A 35 -36.84 8.15 -0.11
CA GLU A 35 -37.43 8.81 1.07
C GLU A 35 -38.90 9.20 0.87
N ILE A 36 -39.22 9.72 -0.32
CA ILE A 36 -40.58 10.15 -0.65
C ILE A 36 -41.50 8.94 -0.95
N THR A 37 -40.96 7.92 -1.64
CA THR A 37 -41.73 6.70 -1.98
C THR A 37 -42.02 5.86 -0.74
N ASP A 38 -41.07 5.78 0.20
CA ASP A 38 -41.23 5.04 1.45
C ASP A 38 -42.17 5.72 2.44
N ASN A 39 -42.63 6.96 2.13
CA ASN A 39 -43.62 7.69 2.92
C ASN A 39 -44.98 7.84 2.15
N PRO A 40 -45.91 6.86 2.26
CA PRO A 40 -47.14 6.85 1.50
C PRO A 40 -48.05 8.05 1.77
N SER A 41 -47.86 8.77 2.88
CA SER A 41 -48.66 9.96 3.19
C SER A 41 -48.30 11.13 2.28
N ILE A 42 -47.04 11.25 1.86
CA ILE A 42 -46.60 12.29 0.94
C ILE A 42 -47.15 12.02 -0.46
N ALA A 43 -47.02 10.78 -0.96
CA ALA A 43 -47.52 10.43 -2.29
C ALA A 43 -49.02 10.61 -2.41
N LYS A 44 -49.82 10.34 -1.35
CA LYS A 44 -51.28 10.52 -1.33
C LYS A 44 -51.75 11.96 -1.21
N SER A 45 -50.90 12.89 -0.86
CA SER A 45 -51.24 14.33 -0.75
C SER A 45 -51.34 15.03 -2.11
N PHE A 46 -50.85 14.39 -3.18
CA PHE A 46 -50.89 14.95 -4.53
C PHE A 46 -51.95 14.25 -5.36
N THR A 47 -52.83 15.05 -5.94
CA THR A 47 -53.92 14.57 -6.82
C THR A 47 -53.45 14.45 -8.27
N ASN A 48 -52.42 15.23 -8.64
CA ASN A 48 -51.91 15.26 -10.00
C ASN A 48 -50.45 14.73 -10.03
N PRO A 49 -50.12 13.79 -10.93
CA PRO A 49 -48.75 13.28 -11.08
C PRO A 49 -47.71 14.37 -11.40
N GLU A 50 -48.09 15.41 -12.13
CA GLU A 50 -47.17 16.51 -12.47
C GLU A 50 -46.78 17.32 -11.23
N ASP A 51 -47.71 17.58 -10.31
CA ASP A 51 -47.39 18.31 -9.06
C ASP A 51 -46.52 17.46 -8.13
N PHE A 52 -46.70 16.15 -8.14
CA PHE A 52 -45.82 15.24 -7.39
C PHE A 52 -44.40 15.24 -7.93
N GLU A 53 -44.17 15.12 -9.25
CA GLU A 53 -42.82 15.19 -9.84
C GLU A 53 -42.18 16.57 -9.63
N ALA A 54 -42.95 17.66 -9.70
CA ALA A 54 -42.44 18.99 -9.39
C ALA A 54 -41.97 19.11 -7.93
N PHE A 55 -42.70 18.55 -6.97
CA PHE A 55 -42.31 18.47 -5.57
C PHE A 55 -41.05 17.64 -5.37
N VAL A 56 -40.96 16.46 -6.01
CA VAL A 56 -39.75 15.61 -5.96
C VAL A 56 -38.53 16.37 -6.50
N GLN A 57 -38.70 17.05 -7.65
CA GLN A 57 -37.62 17.81 -8.26
C GLN A 57 -37.19 19.00 -7.37
N GLN A 58 -38.14 19.68 -6.78
CA GLN A 58 -37.84 20.74 -5.82
C GLN A 58 -36.98 20.22 -4.63
N LYS A 59 -37.32 19.07 -4.07
CA LYS A 59 -36.57 18.44 -2.98
C LYS A 59 -35.16 18.00 -3.40
N ILE A 60 -35.02 17.52 -4.62
CA ILE A 60 -33.71 17.19 -5.21
C ILE A 60 -32.87 18.47 -5.33
N ASP A 61 -33.42 19.54 -5.88
CA ASP A 61 -32.72 20.81 -6.08
C ASP A 61 -32.32 21.45 -4.73
N GLU A 62 -33.24 21.46 -3.75
CA GLU A 62 -32.93 21.91 -2.38
C GLU A 62 -31.75 21.13 -1.77
N ARG A 63 -31.71 19.80 -1.97
CA ARG A 63 -30.63 18.97 -1.46
C ARG A 63 -29.31 19.19 -2.19
N ILE A 64 -29.36 19.36 -3.52
CA ILE A 64 -28.19 19.68 -4.36
C ILE A 64 -27.57 21.03 -3.91
N ILE A 65 -28.40 22.04 -3.70
CA ILE A 65 -27.95 23.38 -3.22
C ILE A 65 -27.38 23.28 -1.80
N ALA A 66 -28.07 22.58 -0.89
CA ALA A 66 -27.63 22.40 0.49
C ALA A 66 -26.25 21.71 0.61
N LEU A 67 -25.91 20.85 -0.35
CA LEU A 67 -24.63 20.16 -0.42
C LEU A 67 -23.58 20.91 -1.28
N GLY A 68 -23.92 22.10 -1.83
CA GLY A 68 -23.03 22.91 -2.66
C GLY A 68 -22.70 22.27 -4.01
N LEU A 69 -23.57 21.36 -4.51
CA LEU A 69 -23.43 20.67 -5.78
C LEU A 69 -24.04 21.42 -6.96
N ASP A 70 -24.63 22.59 -6.72
CA ASP A 70 -25.16 23.53 -7.72
C ASP A 70 -24.02 24.23 -8.48
N THR A 71 -22.87 24.43 -7.85
CA THR A 71 -21.69 25.01 -8.49
C THR A 71 -20.90 23.95 -9.25
N PRO A 72 -20.29 24.29 -10.41
CA PRO A 72 -19.50 23.34 -11.18
C PRO A 72 -18.34 22.77 -10.33
N TRP A 73 -18.06 21.47 -10.48
CA TRP A 73 -17.00 20.79 -9.73
C TRP A 73 -15.61 21.44 -9.90
N TYR A 74 -15.37 22.07 -11.06
CA TYR A 74 -14.11 22.76 -11.38
C TYR A 74 -14.05 24.21 -10.87
N SER A 75 -15.05 24.69 -10.15
CA SER A 75 -15.01 26.03 -9.57
C SER A 75 -13.89 26.13 -8.53
N PRO A 76 -13.10 27.24 -8.51
CA PRO A 76 -12.00 27.39 -7.56
C PRO A 76 -12.43 27.27 -6.09
N GLN A 77 -13.64 27.74 -5.78
CA GLN A 77 -14.21 27.67 -4.43
C GLN A 77 -14.46 26.25 -4.00
N ARG A 78 -15.05 25.42 -4.89
CA ARG A 78 -15.36 24.03 -4.60
C ARG A 78 -14.11 23.16 -4.55
N ILE A 79 -13.16 23.35 -5.48
CA ILE A 79 -11.85 22.70 -5.42
C ILE A 79 -11.14 23.05 -4.12
N GLY A 80 -11.07 24.35 -3.76
CA GLY A 80 -10.43 24.80 -2.53
C GLY A 80 -11.07 24.23 -1.27
N TYR A 81 -12.39 24.17 -1.20
CA TYR A 81 -13.11 23.57 -0.09
C TYR A 81 -12.86 22.05 0.02
N THR A 82 -12.92 21.34 -1.10
CA THR A 82 -12.63 19.90 -1.14
C THR A 82 -11.18 19.61 -0.72
N MET A 83 -10.22 20.36 -1.24
CA MET A 83 -8.82 20.23 -0.85
C MET A 83 -8.61 20.51 0.64
N PHE A 84 -9.25 21.54 1.18
CA PHE A 84 -9.17 21.85 2.61
C PHE A 84 -9.71 20.69 3.46
N LYS A 85 -10.87 20.14 3.13
CA LYS A 85 -11.44 18.98 3.82
C LYS A 85 -10.50 17.76 3.78
N ILE A 86 -9.96 17.45 2.62
CA ILE A 86 -9.00 16.35 2.46
C ILE A 86 -7.75 16.58 3.34
N MET A 87 -7.23 17.81 3.38
CA MET A 87 -6.06 18.15 4.20
C MET A 87 -6.29 17.99 5.71
N ILE A 88 -7.50 18.20 6.19
CA ILE A 88 -7.86 17.97 7.60
C ILE A 88 -8.37 16.55 7.86
N LEU A 89 -8.19 15.63 6.89
CA LEU A 89 -8.60 14.23 6.95
C LEU A 89 -10.13 14.00 7.03
N ASP A 90 -10.93 15.00 6.63
CA ASP A 90 -12.37 14.86 6.46
C ASP A 90 -12.68 14.42 5.03
N PHE A 91 -12.69 13.11 4.81
CA PHE A 91 -13.00 12.53 3.49
C PHE A 91 -14.51 12.31 3.26
N GLY A 92 -15.33 12.59 4.27
CA GLY A 92 -16.77 12.30 4.25
C GLY A 92 -17.09 10.81 4.36
N ASN A 93 -18.25 10.44 3.83
CA ASN A 93 -18.74 9.06 3.85
C ASN A 93 -18.55 8.39 2.49
N ALA A 94 -18.21 7.11 2.52
CA ALA A 94 -18.19 6.21 1.39
C ALA A 94 -19.62 6.08 0.80
N THR A 95 -19.70 5.85 -0.50
CA THR A 95 -20.98 5.70 -1.20
C THR A 95 -21.47 4.24 -1.16
N PHE A 96 -20.56 3.30 -1.30
CA PHE A 96 -20.87 1.87 -1.43
C PHE A 96 -20.14 0.99 -0.40
N LEU A 97 -18.96 1.42 0.05
CA LEU A 97 -18.11 0.64 0.94
C LEU A 97 -18.34 1.02 2.40
N THR A 98 -18.09 0.07 3.30
CA THR A 98 -18.17 0.26 4.74
C THR A 98 -16.97 -0.38 5.42
N SER A 99 -16.67 0.06 6.64
CA SER A 99 -15.70 -0.61 7.51
C SER A 99 -16.22 -2.00 7.95
N ASP A 100 -15.36 -2.82 8.53
CA ASP A 100 -15.75 -4.13 9.11
C ASP A 100 -16.78 -3.94 10.25
N THR A 101 -16.87 -2.72 10.84
CA THR A 101 -17.87 -2.36 11.87
C THR A 101 -19.15 -1.75 11.27
N GLY A 102 -19.26 -1.64 9.95
CA GLY A 102 -20.40 -1.06 9.25
C GLY A 102 -20.40 0.48 9.17
N SER A 103 -19.33 1.17 9.60
CA SER A 103 -19.21 2.64 9.46
C SER A 103 -19.02 3.02 7.99
N PRO A 104 -19.79 3.97 7.45
CA PRO A 104 -19.57 4.52 6.12
C PRO A 104 -18.47 5.59 6.11
N ASN A 105 -17.94 6.04 7.26
CA ASN A 105 -16.93 7.06 7.32
C ASN A 105 -15.62 6.59 6.67
N VAL A 106 -15.14 7.33 5.67
CA VAL A 106 -13.93 6.95 4.92
C VAL A 106 -12.70 6.89 5.83
N GLY A 107 -12.59 7.79 6.81
CA GLY A 107 -11.49 7.78 7.77
C GLY A 107 -11.43 6.47 8.56
N ASP A 108 -12.58 5.97 9.05
CA ASP A 108 -12.66 4.69 9.77
C ASP A 108 -12.26 3.51 8.88
N ILE A 109 -12.73 3.49 7.62
CA ILE A 109 -12.37 2.46 6.65
C ILE A 109 -10.86 2.43 6.41
N LEU A 110 -10.25 3.60 6.21
CA LEU A 110 -8.81 3.70 5.96
C LEU A 110 -7.97 3.28 7.17
N LEU A 111 -8.35 3.74 8.37
CA LEU A 111 -7.66 3.39 9.62
C LEU A 111 -7.72 1.90 9.93
N GLU A 112 -8.76 1.21 9.50
CA GLU A 112 -8.91 -0.24 9.67
C GLU A 112 -8.02 -1.04 8.71
N LYS A 113 -7.86 -0.58 7.46
CA LYS A 113 -7.12 -1.29 6.40
C LYS A 113 -5.61 -1.01 6.42
N LEU A 114 -5.21 0.21 6.80
CA LEU A 114 -3.82 0.65 6.80
C LEU A 114 -2.88 -0.24 7.64
N PRO A 115 -3.19 -0.59 8.91
CA PRO A 115 -2.32 -1.44 9.71
C PRO A 115 -2.06 -2.81 9.10
N LYS A 116 -3.05 -3.38 8.37
CA LYS A 116 -2.94 -4.68 7.71
C LYS A 116 -1.95 -4.62 6.54
N THR A 117 -1.97 -3.57 5.72
CA THR A 117 -0.97 -3.33 4.67
C THR A 117 0.43 -3.20 5.27
N VAL A 118 0.59 -2.36 6.29
CA VAL A 118 1.87 -2.16 6.97
C VAL A 118 2.39 -3.47 7.55
N LEU A 119 1.53 -4.25 8.21
CA LEU A 119 1.89 -5.56 8.78
C LEU A 119 2.47 -6.50 7.72
N LEU A 120 1.80 -6.71 6.60
CA LEU A 120 2.23 -7.63 5.55
C LEU A 120 3.55 -7.18 4.90
N PHE A 121 3.58 -5.95 4.39
CA PHE A 121 4.72 -5.50 3.57
C PHE A 121 5.95 -5.15 4.39
N THR A 122 5.78 -4.61 5.59
CA THR A 122 6.92 -4.33 6.48
C THR A 122 7.54 -5.64 6.99
N THR A 123 6.71 -6.62 7.39
CA THR A 123 7.19 -7.95 7.78
C THR A 123 7.92 -8.63 6.62
N ALA A 124 7.36 -8.58 5.42
CA ALA A 124 8.01 -9.12 4.22
C ALA A 124 9.37 -8.45 3.97
N THR A 125 9.43 -7.11 4.02
CA THR A 125 10.66 -6.34 3.81
C THR A 125 11.75 -6.68 4.83
N ILE A 126 11.39 -6.84 6.10
CA ILE A 126 12.32 -7.26 7.15
C ILE A 126 12.89 -8.65 6.84
N ILE A 127 12.05 -9.63 6.53
CA ILE A 127 12.47 -11.00 6.23
C ILE A 127 13.33 -11.03 4.96
N ILE A 128 12.91 -10.36 3.89
CA ILE A 128 13.65 -10.20 2.63
C ILE A 128 15.06 -9.66 2.90
N SER A 129 15.14 -8.60 3.71
CA SER A 129 16.42 -7.94 4.03
C SER A 129 17.34 -8.85 4.83
N ILE A 130 16.82 -9.54 5.84
CA ILE A 130 17.63 -10.48 6.65
C ILE A 130 18.17 -11.60 5.76
N ILE A 131 17.31 -12.28 4.99
CA ILE A 131 17.72 -13.36 4.10
C ILE A 131 18.71 -12.82 3.04
N GLY A 132 18.39 -11.67 2.45
CA GLY A 132 19.20 -11.02 1.42
C GLY A 132 20.59 -10.64 1.92
N ILE A 133 20.71 -10.07 3.13
CA ILE A 133 22.00 -9.73 3.74
C ILE A 133 22.84 -10.99 4.00
N LEU A 134 22.23 -12.03 4.57
CA LEU A 134 22.95 -13.27 4.89
C LEU A 134 23.45 -13.98 3.62
N LEU A 135 22.57 -14.16 2.62
CA LEU A 135 22.92 -14.81 1.36
C LEU A 135 23.86 -13.96 0.50
N GLY A 136 23.64 -12.66 0.41
CA GLY A 136 24.52 -11.74 -0.32
C GLY A 136 25.94 -11.70 0.24
N ALA A 137 26.07 -11.63 1.56
CA ALA A 137 27.36 -11.70 2.23
C ALA A 137 28.06 -13.06 1.99
N ALA A 138 27.33 -14.17 2.07
CA ALA A 138 27.88 -15.50 1.77
C ALA A 138 28.35 -15.61 0.31
N SER A 139 27.57 -15.11 -0.64
CA SER A 139 27.83 -15.15 -2.10
C SER A 139 29.07 -14.34 -2.48
N SER A 140 29.32 -13.20 -1.82
CA SER A 140 30.47 -12.31 -2.08
C SER A 140 31.81 -12.96 -1.74
N SER A 141 31.82 -14.03 -0.93
CA SER A 141 33.04 -14.64 -0.39
C SER A 141 33.94 -15.29 -1.44
N LYS A 142 33.41 -15.74 -2.56
CA LYS A 142 34.12 -16.30 -3.71
C LYS A 142 33.27 -16.13 -4.97
N ILE A 143 33.65 -15.19 -5.80
CA ILE A 143 33.01 -14.93 -7.10
C ILE A 143 33.08 -16.20 -7.97
N GLY A 144 31.98 -16.53 -8.64
CA GLY A 144 31.85 -17.73 -9.48
C GLY A 144 31.65 -19.04 -8.74
N SER A 145 31.54 -19.02 -7.39
CA SER A 145 31.18 -20.18 -6.59
C SER A 145 29.73 -20.64 -6.88
N LYS A 146 29.40 -21.88 -6.47
CA LYS A 146 28.02 -22.40 -6.61
C LYS A 146 27.00 -21.48 -5.92
N THR A 147 27.30 -21.01 -4.72
CA THR A 147 26.42 -20.07 -3.97
C THR A 147 26.24 -18.78 -4.73
N ASP A 148 27.31 -18.20 -5.25
CA ASP A 148 27.29 -16.95 -6.03
C ASP A 148 26.44 -17.10 -7.31
N ARG A 149 26.67 -18.18 -8.07
CA ARG A 149 25.89 -18.45 -9.30
C ARG A 149 24.41 -18.68 -9.00
N LEU A 150 24.09 -19.51 -7.99
CA LEU A 150 22.69 -19.77 -7.61
C LEU A 150 21.99 -18.49 -7.15
N THR A 151 22.62 -17.70 -6.28
CA THR A 151 22.03 -16.42 -5.82
C THR A 151 21.80 -15.46 -6.98
N SER A 152 22.78 -15.29 -7.87
CA SER A 152 22.67 -14.39 -9.01
C SER A 152 21.64 -14.88 -10.03
N THR A 153 21.61 -16.16 -10.36
CA THR A 153 20.61 -16.74 -11.27
C THR A 153 19.21 -16.63 -10.69
N PHE A 154 19.03 -16.96 -9.39
CA PHE A 154 17.74 -16.83 -8.72
C PHE A 154 17.26 -15.37 -8.67
N ALA A 155 18.16 -14.43 -8.41
CA ALA A 155 17.84 -13.01 -8.42
C ALA A 155 17.27 -12.55 -9.77
N VAL A 156 17.92 -12.97 -10.89
CA VAL A 156 17.45 -12.65 -12.23
C VAL A 156 16.10 -13.29 -12.51
N ILE A 157 15.94 -14.57 -12.21
CA ILE A 157 14.68 -15.29 -12.45
C ILE A 157 13.54 -14.66 -11.62
N SER A 158 13.75 -14.48 -10.31
CA SER A 158 12.70 -13.96 -9.42
C SER A 158 12.28 -12.53 -9.78
N SER A 159 13.21 -11.68 -10.18
CA SER A 159 12.89 -10.30 -10.59
C SER A 159 12.21 -10.19 -11.97
N SER A 160 12.20 -11.27 -12.75
CA SER A 160 11.56 -11.28 -14.08
C SER A 160 10.04 -11.43 -14.02
N PHE A 161 9.48 -11.84 -12.88
CA PHE A 161 8.04 -12.08 -12.73
C PHE A 161 7.40 -11.10 -11.76
N PRO A 162 6.20 -10.58 -12.08
CA PRO A 162 5.43 -9.80 -11.13
C PRO A 162 5.03 -10.65 -9.90
N VAL A 163 5.10 -10.05 -8.71
CA VAL A 163 4.74 -10.73 -7.44
C VAL A 163 3.32 -11.30 -7.49
N TRP A 164 2.36 -10.53 -7.99
CA TRP A 164 0.96 -10.95 -8.10
C TRP A 164 0.77 -12.15 -9.03
N TRP A 165 1.57 -12.26 -10.11
CA TRP A 165 1.48 -13.39 -11.03
C TRP A 165 1.97 -14.70 -10.38
N ILE A 166 3.13 -14.65 -9.71
CA ILE A 166 3.59 -15.79 -8.88
C ILE A 166 2.59 -16.05 -7.75
N GLY A 167 1.97 -15.00 -7.18
CA GLY A 167 0.91 -15.13 -6.19
C GLY A 167 -0.24 -16.03 -6.65
N MET A 168 -0.74 -15.84 -7.86
CA MET A 168 -1.78 -16.71 -8.43
C MET A 168 -1.34 -18.16 -8.53
N LEU A 169 -0.07 -18.42 -8.94
CA LEU A 169 0.47 -19.77 -9.01
C LEU A 169 0.63 -20.39 -7.62
N MET A 170 1.03 -19.60 -6.62
CA MET A 170 1.15 -20.06 -5.23
C MET A 170 -0.23 -20.39 -4.63
N ILE A 171 -1.24 -19.57 -4.89
CA ILE A 171 -2.63 -19.86 -4.49
C ILE A 171 -3.09 -21.16 -5.17
N PHE A 172 -2.91 -21.29 -6.49
CA PHE A 172 -3.28 -22.51 -7.19
C PHE A 172 -2.61 -23.75 -6.59
N ALA A 173 -1.30 -23.71 -6.41
CA ALA A 173 -0.54 -24.85 -5.88
C ALA A 173 -0.89 -25.15 -4.41
N PHE A 174 -0.80 -24.15 -3.52
CA PHE A 174 -0.82 -24.39 -2.08
C PHE A 174 -2.22 -24.27 -1.44
N ALA A 175 -3.16 -23.61 -2.08
CA ALA A 175 -4.52 -23.56 -1.58
C ALA A 175 -5.44 -24.57 -2.27
N PHE A 176 -5.32 -24.76 -3.60
CA PHE A 176 -6.22 -25.66 -4.32
C PHE A 176 -5.67 -27.07 -4.50
N VAL A 177 -4.39 -27.25 -4.87
CA VAL A 177 -3.81 -28.58 -5.11
C VAL A 177 -3.39 -29.24 -3.80
N TYR A 178 -2.54 -28.59 -3.01
CA TYR A 178 -2.02 -29.15 -1.77
C TYR A 178 -2.89 -28.88 -0.53
N GLN A 179 -3.79 -27.89 -0.60
CA GLN A 179 -4.71 -27.50 0.48
C GLN A 179 -4.02 -27.22 1.83
N ILE A 180 -2.83 -26.58 1.80
CA ILE A 180 -2.03 -26.25 2.98
C ILE A 180 -2.43 -24.88 3.54
N PHE A 181 -2.72 -23.93 2.66
CA PHE A 181 -3.08 -22.56 3.03
C PHE A 181 -4.49 -22.20 2.53
N PRO A 182 -5.15 -21.22 3.16
CA PRO A 182 -6.43 -20.70 2.69
C PRO A 182 -6.27 -20.02 1.32
N ALA A 183 -7.31 -20.11 0.48
CA ALA A 183 -7.32 -19.48 -0.85
C ALA A 183 -7.45 -17.95 -0.76
N ARG A 184 -8.04 -17.45 0.33
CA ARG A 184 -8.24 -16.03 0.62
C ARG A 184 -7.41 -15.64 1.84
N ALA A 185 -6.75 -14.51 1.77
CA ALA A 185 -5.97 -14.00 2.88
C ALA A 185 -6.79 -13.16 3.87
N THR A 186 -8.07 -12.97 3.62
CA THR A 186 -9.02 -12.41 4.59
C THR A 186 -9.45 -13.49 5.59
N PRO A 187 -9.29 -13.28 6.91
CA PRO A 187 -9.81 -14.20 7.93
C PRO A 187 -11.33 -14.36 7.84
N ASP A 188 -11.81 -15.58 8.12
CA ASP A 188 -13.25 -15.90 8.12
C ASP A 188 -13.94 -15.54 9.46
N ILE A 189 -13.21 -14.98 10.43
CA ILE A 189 -13.68 -14.57 11.75
C ILE A 189 -13.60 -13.06 11.92
N GLU A 190 -14.47 -12.50 12.75
CA GLU A 190 -14.54 -11.06 12.98
C GLU A 190 -13.35 -10.51 13.77
N PRO A 191 -12.95 -9.24 13.54
CA PRO A 191 -11.86 -8.61 14.29
C PRO A 191 -12.05 -8.56 15.81
N SER A 192 -13.30 -8.65 16.27
CA SER A 192 -13.68 -8.71 17.69
C SER A 192 -13.40 -10.07 18.36
N ASP A 193 -13.22 -11.12 17.58
CA ASP A 193 -13.02 -12.47 18.11
C ASP A 193 -11.62 -12.65 18.70
N PRO A 194 -11.48 -13.34 19.87
CA PRO A 194 -10.18 -13.58 20.49
C PRO A 194 -9.17 -14.34 19.62
N GLY A 195 -9.65 -15.12 18.65
CA GLY A 195 -8.83 -15.88 17.69
C GLY A 195 -8.39 -15.10 16.46
N TYR A 196 -8.87 -13.87 16.26
CA TYR A 196 -8.67 -13.10 15.04
C TYR A 196 -7.19 -12.90 14.66
N ILE A 197 -6.34 -12.54 15.63
CA ILE A 197 -4.91 -12.28 15.37
C ILE A 197 -4.22 -13.54 14.86
N LEU A 198 -4.50 -14.69 15.46
CA LEU A 198 -3.90 -15.97 15.04
C LEU A 198 -4.39 -16.35 13.63
N SER A 199 -5.68 -16.18 13.37
CA SER A 199 -6.28 -16.39 12.05
C SER A 199 -5.66 -15.44 11.00
N LEU A 200 -5.51 -14.16 11.32
CA LEU A 200 -4.88 -13.17 10.44
C LEU A 200 -3.45 -13.56 10.08
N LEU A 201 -2.64 -14.00 11.05
CA LEU A 201 -1.27 -14.44 10.82
C LEU A 201 -1.21 -15.71 9.95
N TYR A 202 -2.14 -16.63 10.14
CA TYR A 202 -2.24 -17.83 9.30
C TYR A 202 -2.61 -17.47 7.85
N HIS A 203 -3.60 -16.59 7.66
CA HIS A 203 -4.01 -16.12 6.34
C HIS A 203 -2.94 -15.25 5.66
N MET A 204 -2.11 -14.55 6.44
CA MET A 204 -0.98 -13.78 5.95
C MET A 204 0.16 -14.67 5.40
N ALA A 205 0.25 -15.94 5.81
CA ALA A 205 1.41 -16.79 5.54
C ALA A 205 1.70 -16.95 4.04
N LEU A 206 0.69 -17.26 3.22
CA LEU A 206 0.88 -17.48 1.78
C LEU A 206 1.31 -16.21 1.03
N PRO A 207 0.64 -15.04 1.18
CA PRO A 207 1.11 -13.80 0.59
C PRO A 207 2.51 -13.41 1.09
N LEU A 208 2.79 -13.56 2.39
CA LEU A 208 4.09 -13.26 2.96
C LEU A 208 5.21 -14.12 2.34
N ILE A 209 5.03 -15.44 2.28
CA ILE A 209 5.99 -16.37 1.67
C ILE A 209 6.23 -16.00 0.21
N THR A 210 5.17 -15.66 -0.53
CA THR A 210 5.29 -15.27 -1.94
C THR A 210 6.11 -14.00 -2.13
N ILE A 211 5.81 -12.95 -1.38
CA ILE A 211 6.53 -11.67 -1.44
C ILE A 211 8.01 -11.88 -1.06
N VAL A 212 8.27 -12.66 -0.01
CA VAL A 212 9.63 -12.98 0.43
C VAL A 212 10.36 -13.78 -0.63
N LEU A 213 9.74 -14.82 -1.20
CA LEU A 213 10.33 -15.68 -2.23
C LEU A 213 10.79 -14.87 -3.46
N ILE A 214 10.00 -13.91 -3.89
CA ILE A 214 10.34 -13.06 -5.04
C ILE A 214 11.38 -12.00 -4.68
N GLY A 215 11.30 -11.43 -3.47
CA GLY A 215 12.10 -10.28 -3.09
C GLY A 215 13.52 -10.59 -2.63
N PHE A 216 13.75 -11.71 -1.93
CA PHE A 216 15.06 -11.95 -1.28
C PHE A 216 16.22 -12.11 -2.27
N GLY A 217 15.96 -12.62 -3.48
CA GLY A 217 16.99 -12.81 -4.51
C GLY A 217 17.63 -11.50 -4.94
N SER A 218 16.81 -10.50 -5.28
CA SER A 218 17.27 -9.17 -5.66
C SER A 218 18.05 -8.48 -4.53
N TRP A 219 17.58 -8.62 -3.29
CA TRP A 219 18.28 -8.13 -2.11
C TRP A 219 19.64 -8.81 -1.90
N ALA A 220 19.70 -10.13 -2.02
CA ALA A 220 20.95 -10.88 -1.92
C ALA A 220 21.96 -10.47 -2.99
N TYR A 221 21.51 -10.26 -4.22
CA TYR A 221 22.35 -9.80 -5.32
C TYR A 221 22.89 -8.38 -5.07
N LEU A 222 22.04 -7.49 -4.58
CA LEU A 222 22.43 -6.12 -4.23
C LEU A 222 23.50 -6.10 -3.12
N VAL A 223 23.28 -6.80 -2.02
CA VAL A 223 24.24 -6.91 -0.92
C VAL A 223 25.54 -7.56 -1.39
N ARG A 224 25.46 -8.61 -2.21
CA ARG A 224 26.64 -9.23 -2.84
C ARG A 224 27.48 -8.20 -3.60
N ASN A 225 26.86 -7.34 -4.40
CA ASN A 225 27.57 -6.35 -5.19
C ASN A 225 28.33 -5.34 -4.30
N PHE A 226 27.74 -4.83 -3.24
CA PHE A 226 28.44 -3.98 -2.27
C PHE A 226 29.60 -4.72 -1.58
N MET A 227 29.37 -5.97 -1.20
CA MET A 227 30.35 -6.78 -0.50
C MET A 227 31.54 -7.17 -1.37
N VAL A 228 31.35 -7.40 -2.68
CA VAL A 228 32.45 -7.81 -3.59
C VAL A 228 33.56 -6.78 -3.63
N GLY A 229 33.25 -5.48 -3.69
CA GLY A 229 34.26 -4.42 -3.63
C GLY A 229 35.06 -4.49 -2.33
N VAL A 230 34.38 -4.53 -1.19
CA VAL A 230 35.02 -4.60 0.13
C VAL A 230 35.87 -5.87 0.31
N MET A 231 35.43 -6.99 -0.26
CA MET A 231 36.17 -8.27 -0.15
C MET A 231 37.52 -8.28 -0.92
N GLN A 232 37.77 -7.28 -1.78
CA GLN A 232 38.99 -7.12 -2.57
C GLN A 232 39.97 -6.13 -1.91
N GLU A 233 39.58 -5.43 -0.84
CA GLU A 233 40.43 -4.45 -0.17
C GLU A 233 41.58 -5.11 0.59
N ASP A 234 42.70 -4.39 0.70
CA ASP A 234 43.98 -4.87 1.31
C ASP A 234 43.81 -5.32 2.75
N PHE A 235 42.97 -4.63 3.53
CA PHE A 235 42.76 -5.03 4.93
C PHE A 235 42.11 -6.42 5.07
N ILE A 236 41.31 -6.85 4.07
CA ILE A 236 40.74 -8.21 4.03
C ILE A 236 41.85 -9.23 3.76
N THR A 237 42.75 -8.90 2.84
CA THR A 237 43.91 -9.75 2.54
C THR A 237 44.81 -9.88 3.75
N ALA A 238 45.12 -8.78 4.45
CA ALA A 238 45.89 -8.79 5.70
C ALA A 238 45.22 -9.69 6.77
N LYS A 239 43.88 -9.61 6.91
CA LYS A 239 43.15 -10.48 7.86
C LYS A 239 43.18 -11.95 7.50
N ARG A 240 43.24 -12.28 6.21
CA ARG A 240 43.42 -13.68 5.76
C ARG A 240 44.82 -14.20 6.10
N THR A 241 45.83 -13.38 5.86
CA THR A 241 47.23 -13.73 6.12
C THR A 241 47.51 -14.03 7.60
N ILE A 242 46.89 -13.27 8.50
CA ILE A 242 47.03 -13.51 9.97
C ILE A 242 46.07 -14.63 10.46
N GLY A 243 45.42 -15.39 9.56
CA GLY A 243 44.65 -16.60 9.89
C GLY A 243 43.27 -16.37 10.48
N ILE A 244 42.64 -15.19 10.31
CA ILE A 244 41.29 -14.97 10.80
C ILE A 244 40.30 -15.85 10.00
N ASN A 245 39.40 -16.49 10.72
CA ASN A 245 38.36 -17.39 10.13
C ASN A 245 37.51 -16.66 9.08
N LYS A 246 37.30 -17.33 7.95
CA LYS A 246 36.56 -16.81 6.80
C LYS A 246 35.18 -16.23 7.16
N LYS A 247 34.37 -16.94 8.00
CA LYS A 247 33.07 -16.45 8.45
C LYS A 247 33.19 -15.12 9.20
N LYS A 248 34.20 -15.00 10.07
CA LYS A 248 34.48 -13.77 10.84
C LYS A 248 34.91 -12.61 9.91
N ILE A 249 35.68 -12.90 8.87
CA ILE A 249 36.04 -11.90 7.84
C ILE A 249 34.79 -11.40 7.14
N ILE A 250 33.90 -12.28 6.66
CA ILE A 250 32.68 -11.91 5.91
C ILE A 250 31.72 -11.10 6.79
N TYR A 251 31.23 -11.71 7.88
CA TYR A 251 30.10 -11.15 8.64
C TYR A 251 30.49 -10.10 9.67
N LYS A 252 31.74 -10.09 10.17
CA LYS A 252 32.17 -9.12 11.18
C LYS A 252 32.99 -7.98 10.60
N HIS A 253 33.82 -8.24 9.58
CA HIS A 253 34.73 -7.23 9.05
C HIS A 253 34.23 -6.66 7.71
N ALA A 254 33.99 -7.49 6.69
CA ALA A 254 33.57 -6.99 5.38
C ALA A 254 32.17 -6.40 5.41
N LEU A 255 31.20 -7.11 6.01
CA LEU A 255 29.82 -6.62 6.11
C LEU A 255 29.73 -5.28 6.87
N LYS A 256 30.54 -5.09 7.92
CA LYS A 256 30.57 -3.82 8.65
C LYS A 256 31.02 -2.65 7.75
N ASN A 257 32.00 -2.88 6.86
CA ASN A 257 32.49 -1.84 5.94
C ASN A 257 31.54 -1.63 4.75
N ALA A 258 30.79 -2.66 4.33
CA ALA A 258 29.75 -2.55 3.32
C ALA A 258 28.41 -2.04 3.89
N ALA A 259 28.26 -1.91 5.21
CA ALA A 259 26.99 -1.59 5.86
C ALA A 259 26.38 -0.24 5.47
N PRO A 260 27.14 0.88 5.30
CA PRO A 260 26.50 2.16 5.02
C PRO A 260 25.51 2.14 3.84
N PRO A 261 25.88 1.73 2.62
CA PRO A 261 24.91 1.67 1.52
C PRO A 261 23.80 0.64 1.74
N ILE A 262 24.08 -0.48 2.41
CA ILE A 262 23.08 -1.52 2.72
C ILE A 262 22.00 -0.96 3.68
N VAL A 263 22.41 -0.25 4.73
CA VAL A 263 21.51 0.37 5.71
C VAL A 263 20.64 1.45 5.05
N THR A 264 21.23 2.25 4.16
CA THR A 264 20.47 3.26 3.40
C THR A 264 19.36 2.63 2.56
N ILE A 265 19.68 1.58 1.80
CA ILE A 265 18.67 0.90 0.97
C ILE A 265 17.64 0.17 1.85
N LEU A 266 18.06 -0.39 2.99
CA LEU A 266 17.13 -0.99 3.95
C LEU A 266 16.12 0.05 4.46
N ALA A 267 16.60 1.23 4.84
CA ALA A 267 15.72 2.32 5.29
C ALA A 267 14.73 2.75 4.19
N LEU A 268 15.20 2.90 2.95
CA LEU A 268 14.35 3.20 1.80
C LEU A 268 13.31 2.10 1.55
N SER A 269 13.70 0.83 1.64
CA SER A 269 12.80 -0.31 1.42
C SER A 269 11.74 -0.42 2.52
N LEU A 270 12.13 -0.21 3.79
CA LEU A 270 11.18 -0.17 4.91
C LEU A 270 10.19 1.00 4.76
N SER A 271 10.67 2.15 4.37
CA SER A 271 9.81 3.28 4.07
C SER A 271 8.83 2.97 2.93
N GLY A 272 9.33 2.42 1.82
CA GLY A 272 8.49 2.03 0.68
C GLY A 272 7.45 0.95 1.00
N SER A 273 7.70 0.10 2.01
CA SER A 273 6.77 -0.97 2.41
C SER A 273 5.43 -0.46 2.98
N LEU A 274 5.38 0.81 3.41
CA LEU A 274 4.15 1.41 3.94
C LEU A 274 3.08 1.66 2.86
N GLY A 275 3.49 1.75 1.60
CA GLY A 275 2.58 2.01 0.46
C GLY A 275 1.78 0.79 -0.01
N GLY A 276 2.15 -0.42 0.40
CA GLY A 276 1.49 -1.64 -0.05
C GLY A 276 1.65 -1.94 -1.54
N ALA A 277 0.82 -2.85 -2.05
CA ALA A 277 0.76 -3.18 -3.48
C ALA A 277 -0.67 -3.57 -3.90
N ILE A 278 -1.34 -2.69 -4.61
CA ILE A 278 -2.76 -2.80 -4.98
C ILE A 278 -3.09 -4.18 -5.57
N ILE A 279 -2.41 -4.56 -6.65
CA ILE A 279 -2.71 -5.81 -7.36
C ILE A 279 -2.38 -7.04 -6.50
N THR A 280 -1.28 -7.01 -5.75
CA THR A 280 -0.88 -8.15 -4.90
C THR A 280 -1.89 -8.36 -3.77
N GLU A 281 -2.33 -7.31 -3.10
CA GLU A 281 -3.36 -7.40 -2.06
C GLU A 281 -4.70 -7.89 -2.63
N ALA A 282 -5.10 -7.38 -3.80
CA ALA A 282 -6.32 -7.81 -4.47
C ALA A 282 -6.28 -9.30 -4.88
N VAL A 283 -5.16 -9.78 -5.43
CA VAL A 283 -4.99 -11.19 -5.84
C VAL A 283 -5.07 -12.15 -4.66
N PHE A 284 -4.45 -11.81 -3.53
CA PHE A 284 -4.51 -12.63 -2.33
C PHE A 284 -5.77 -12.42 -1.50
N ASP A 285 -6.60 -11.45 -1.85
CA ASP A 285 -7.72 -11.03 -1.01
C ASP A 285 -7.25 -10.59 0.40
N TRP A 286 -6.09 -9.91 0.50
CA TRP A 286 -5.56 -9.39 1.75
C TRP A 286 -6.31 -8.11 2.12
N PRO A 287 -6.89 -7.99 3.35
CA PRO A 287 -7.78 -6.89 3.71
C PRO A 287 -7.04 -5.59 4.04
N GLY A 288 -6.16 -5.14 3.15
CA GLY A 288 -5.36 -3.93 3.28
C GLY A 288 -5.82 -2.77 2.40
N MET A 289 -4.98 -1.71 2.37
CA MET A 289 -5.23 -0.48 1.61
C MET A 289 -5.25 -0.68 0.10
N GLY A 290 -4.37 -1.57 -0.40
CA GLY A 290 -4.31 -1.84 -1.85
C GLY A 290 -5.57 -2.53 -2.36
N ARG A 291 -6.06 -3.53 -1.62
CA ARG A 291 -7.34 -4.18 -1.92
C ARG A 291 -8.51 -3.18 -1.82
N LEU A 292 -8.57 -2.39 -0.75
CA LEU A 292 -9.59 -1.35 -0.60
C LEU A 292 -9.61 -0.40 -1.81
N TYR A 293 -8.43 0.03 -2.26
CA TYR A 293 -8.33 0.92 -3.42
C TYR A 293 -8.82 0.25 -4.70
N PHE A 294 -8.52 -1.03 -4.90
CA PHE A 294 -9.01 -1.83 -6.04
C PHE A 294 -10.54 -1.97 -6.00
N GLU A 295 -11.10 -2.29 -4.84
CA GLU A 295 -12.55 -2.39 -4.63
C GLU A 295 -13.24 -1.05 -4.89
N ALA A 296 -12.70 0.03 -4.34
CA ALA A 296 -13.24 1.37 -4.53
C ALA A 296 -13.29 1.80 -6.00
N ILE A 297 -12.25 1.47 -6.78
CA ILE A 297 -12.25 1.70 -8.24
C ILE A 297 -13.32 0.85 -8.91
N SER A 298 -13.45 -0.41 -8.53
CA SER A 298 -14.39 -1.36 -9.15
C SER A 298 -15.85 -0.97 -8.97
N VAL A 299 -16.21 -0.36 -7.82
CA VAL A 299 -17.56 0.12 -7.53
C VAL A 299 -17.72 1.64 -7.72
N MET A 300 -16.68 2.33 -8.17
CA MET A 300 -16.66 3.79 -8.34
C MET A 300 -16.95 4.57 -7.04
N ASP A 301 -16.44 4.09 -5.90
CA ASP A 301 -16.59 4.79 -4.62
C ASP A 301 -15.55 5.93 -4.51
N LEU A 302 -15.93 7.09 -5.02
CA LEU A 302 -15.03 8.22 -5.19
C LEU A 302 -14.48 8.79 -3.87
N PRO A 303 -15.26 8.95 -2.78
CA PRO A 303 -14.70 9.36 -1.50
C PRO A 303 -13.59 8.45 -1.00
N VAL A 304 -13.75 7.13 -1.15
CA VAL A 304 -12.74 6.14 -0.75
C VAL A 304 -11.51 6.20 -1.66
N ILE A 305 -11.69 6.39 -2.98
CA ILE A 305 -10.57 6.57 -3.93
C ILE A 305 -9.73 7.81 -3.55
N ILE A 306 -10.39 8.94 -3.30
CA ILE A 306 -9.72 10.20 -2.93
C ILE A 306 -8.98 10.03 -1.59
N GLY A 307 -9.66 9.53 -0.56
CA GLY A 307 -9.09 9.30 0.75
C GLY A 307 -7.90 8.35 0.71
N SER A 308 -8.03 7.23 0.00
CA SER A 308 -6.95 6.26 -0.18
C SER A 308 -5.75 6.86 -0.92
N THR A 309 -5.97 7.60 -2.01
CA THR A 309 -4.92 8.29 -2.76
C THR A 309 -4.19 9.29 -1.87
N TYR A 310 -4.92 10.07 -1.08
CA TYR A 310 -4.32 11.03 -0.15
C TYR A 310 -3.44 10.34 0.89
N VAL A 311 -3.99 9.35 1.60
CA VAL A 311 -3.28 8.63 2.67
C VAL A 311 -2.05 7.93 2.13
N LEU A 312 -2.15 7.21 1.00
CA LEU A 312 -1.00 6.54 0.38
C LEU A 312 0.07 7.56 -0.08
N THR A 313 -0.34 8.72 -0.62
CA THR A 313 0.60 9.79 -0.99
C THR A 313 1.29 10.39 0.24
N VAL A 314 0.56 10.66 1.31
CA VAL A 314 1.15 11.16 2.58
C VAL A 314 2.12 10.16 3.17
N LEU A 315 1.75 8.88 3.21
CA LEU A 315 2.65 7.82 3.67
C LEU A 315 3.92 7.73 2.82
N PHE A 316 3.79 7.81 1.51
CA PHE A 316 4.94 7.83 0.60
C PHE A 316 5.86 9.03 0.88
N LEU A 317 5.30 10.23 1.06
CA LEU A 317 6.09 11.42 1.39
C LEU A 317 6.76 11.34 2.76
N ILE A 318 6.04 10.83 3.78
CA ILE A 318 6.62 10.56 5.11
C ILE A 318 7.75 9.54 4.99
N SER A 319 7.56 8.50 4.19
CA SER A 319 8.55 7.45 3.94
C SER A 319 9.84 8.01 3.35
N ILE A 320 9.74 8.86 2.32
CA ILE A 320 10.90 9.54 1.74
C ILE A 320 11.57 10.44 2.78
N PHE A 321 10.79 11.21 3.54
CA PHE A 321 11.34 12.08 4.58
C PHE A 321 12.12 11.30 5.65
N ILE A 322 11.56 10.20 6.13
CA ILE A 322 12.24 9.31 7.09
C ILE A 322 13.51 8.72 6.46
N ALA A 323 13.44 8.30 5.21
CA ALA A 323 14.60 7.77 4.48
C ALA A 323 15.72 8.81 4.34
N ASP A 324 15.39 10.06 4.02
CA ASP A 324 16.36 11.17 3.92
C ASP A 324 17.01 11.47 5.29
N LEU A 325 16.22 11.46 6.37
CA LEU A 325 16.76 11.61 7.73
C LEU A 325 17.71 10.49 8.10
N LEU A 326 17.34 9.24 7.80
CA LEU A 326 18.17 8.07 8.07
C LEU A 326 19.44 8.09 7.22
N TYR A 327 19.33 8.48 5.95
CA TYR A 327 20.50 8.65 5.07
C TYR A 327 21.48 9.66 5.65
N GLY A 328 21.03 10.85 6.05
CA GLY A 328 21.87 11.87 6.67
C GLY A 328 22.46 11.45 8.03
N TYR A 329 21.79 10.54 8.74
CA TYR A 329 22.31 9.99 10.01
C TYR A 329 23.37 8.91 9.81
N PHE A 330 23.19 8.00 8.86
CA PHE A 330 24.07 6.84 8.65
C PHE A 330 25.22 7.11 7.70
N ASP A 331 25.12 8.12 6.79
CA ASP A 331 26.22 8.49 5.89
C ASP A 331 26.96 9.76 6.38
N PRO A 332 28.14 9.61 7.02
CA PRO A 332 28.92 10.77 7.49
C PRO A 332 29.37 11.70 6.36
N ARG A 333 29.45 11.22 5.12
CA ARG A 333 29.93 12.01 3.97
C ARG A 333 28.94 13.10 3.58
N VAL A 334 27.63 12.87 3.82
CA VAL A 334 26.59 13.87 3.60
C VAL A 334 26.65 15.00 4.62
N ARG A 335 27.13 14.72 5.84
CA ARG A 335 27.30 15.73 6.91
C ARG A 335 28.40 16.74 6.63
N THR A 336 29.42 16.37 5.86
CA THR A 336 30.59 17.19 5.64
C THR A 336 30.56 18.03 4.37
N GLY A 337 29.52 17.91 3.54
CA GLY A 337 29.38 18.68 2.31
C GLY A 337 30.49 18.41 1.28
N LEU A 338 31.20 17.28 1.38
CA LEU A 338 32.27 16.82 0.50
C LEU A 338 31.77 15.75 -0.45
#